data_ecdd54afd15fa953936f2bc665ab021d
#
_entry.id   ecdd54afd15fa953936f2bc665ab021d
#
_cell.length_a   1.000
_cell.length_b   1.000
_cell.length_c   1.000
_cell.angle_alpha   90.00
_cell.angle_beta   90.00
_cell.angle_gamma   90.00
#
_symmetry.space_group_name_H-M   'P 1'
#
loop_
_entity.id
_entity.type
_entity.pdbx_description
1 polymer ?
#
loop_
_entity_poly.entity_id
_entity_poly.type
_entity_poly.pdbx_seq_one_letter_code
_entity_poly.pdbx_strand_id
1 'polypeptide(L)'
;MEFESLIFDIDGTLWDSRAIVAKGYNKQLKKEGLEHLSVNPEILKTVFGKMNTEIANILFASLPEEERYPLLERCIEQEDRALEEDECDVAYPKVKETLEKLHEKHRLFIVSNGQYGYPQLCMKKLGLTHLFSGDLCFGQIMTCKGETIQKLMRDHNITSACYIGDTQGDLEATELAGIPFVYCSFGFGNPTHYWKKIDRFEDLLTL
;
A
#
# COMPACT_ATOMS: atom_id res chain seq x y z
N MET A 1 -12.76 7.32 -21.07
CA MET A 1 -12.60 5.84 -21.11
C MET A 1 -13.25 5.34 -19.83
N GLU A 2 -14.20 4.44 -19.91
CA GLU A 2 -14.89 3.94 -18.72
C GLU A 2 -14.21 2.63 -18.30
N PHE A 3 -13.74 2.53 -17.06
CA PHE A 3 -13.09 1.35 -16.53
C PHE A 3 -14.12 0.44 -15.84
N GLU A 4 -14.07 -0.86 -16.10
CA GLU A 4 -14.88 -1.85 -15.37
C GLU A 4 -14.42 -1.99 -13.93
N SER A 5 -13.11 -1.93 -13.71
CA SER A 5 -12.48 -2.19 -12.42
C SER A 5 -11.47 -1.12 -12.04
N LEU A 6 -11.38 -0.83 -10.74
CA LEU A 6 -10.38 0.06 -10.16
C LEU A 6 -9.52 -0.74 -9.18
N ILE A 7 -8.21 -0.68 -9.35
CA ILE A 7 -7.24 -1.39 -8.51
C ILE A 7 -6.48 -0.35 -7.70
N PHE A 8 -6.41 -0.52 -6.39
CA PHE A 8 -5.84 0.46 -5.47
C PHE A 8 -4.57 -0.06 -4.82
N ASP A 9 -3.59 0.82 -4.66
CA ASP A 9 -2.58 0.69 -3.63
C ASP A 9 -3.16 1.04 -2.25
N ILE A 10 -2.38 0.84 -1.20
CA ILE A 10 -2.79 1.09 0.19
C ILE A 10 -2.10 2.34 0.74
N ASP A 11 -0.80 2.26 0.99
CA ASP A 11 -0.03 3.28 1.70
C ASP A 11 0.26 4.48 0.80
N GLY A 12 -0.16 5.68 1.24
CA GLY A 12 -0.07 6.88 0.40
C GLY A 12 -1.23 7.03 -0.57
N THR A 13 -2.16 6.05 -0.62
CA THR A 13 -3.32 6.05 -1.52
C THR A 13 -4.63 5.99 -0.74
N LEU A 14 -4.87 4.95 0.05
CA LEU A 14 -6.08 4.82 0.88
C LEU A 14 -5.89 5.42 2.27
N TRP A 15 -4.69 5.33 2.82
CA TRP A 15 -4.38 5.79 4.17
C TRP A 15 -2.94 6.29 4.33
N ASP A 16 -2.68 6.95 5.48
CA ASP A 16 -1.35 7.27 5.98
C ASP A 16 -1.12 6.60 7.35
N SER A 17 -0.57 5.40 7.32
CA SER A 17 -0.31 4.57 8.50
C SER A 17 1.04 4.87 9.18
N ARG A 18 1.89 5.72 8.60
CA ARG A 18 3.29 5.91 9.00
C ARG A 18 3.50 6.19 10.49
N ALA A 19 2.63 6.97 11.11
CA ALA A 19 2.75 7.31 12.53
C ALA A 19 2.54 6.09 13.44
N ILE A 20 1.59 5.20 13.09
CA ILE A 20 1.30 3.99 13.84
C ILE A 20 2.40 2.95 13.57
N VAL A 21 2.82 2.79 12.32
CA VAL A 21 3.91 1.88 11.94
C VAL A 21 5.21 2.26 12.65
N ALA A 22 5.56 3.55 12.72
CA ALA A 22 6.73 4.01 13.47
C ALA A 22 6.67 3.62 14.95
N LYS A 23 5.50 3.70 15.58
CA LYS A 23 5.32 3.25 16.98
C LYS A 23 5.56 1.74 17.11
N GLY A 24 5.00 0.93 16.20
CA GLY A 24 5.20 -0.53 16.18
C GLY A 24 6.66 -0.90 16.01
N TYR A 25 7.34 -0.38 14.99
CA TYR A 25 8.76 -0.63 14.74
C TYR A 25 9.62 -0.23 15.93
N ASN A 26 9.46 0.98 16.46
CA ASN A 26 10.25 1.47 17.59
C ASN A 26 10.01 0.67 18.86
N LYS A 27 8.80 0.12 19.08
CA LYS A 27 8.51 -0.81 20.18
C LYS A 27 9.36 -2.09 20.06
N GLN A 28 9.48 -2.65 18.86
CA GLN A 28 10.32 -3.84 18.63
C GLN A 28 11.81 -3.51 18.76
N LEU A 29 12.27 -2.43 18.13
CA LEU A 29 13.67 -1.99 18.20
C LEU A 29 14.12 -1.75 19.64
N LYS A 30 13.29 -1.12 20.46
CA LYS A 30 13.55 -0.94 21.90
C LYS A 30 13.65 -2.25 22.64
N LYS A 31 12.79 -3.22 22.35
CA LYS A 31 12.82 -4.55 22.96
C LYS A 31 14.13 -5.30 22.71
N GLU A 32 14.78 -5.02 21.56
CA GLU A 32 16.03 -5.64 21.15
C GLU A 32 17.28 -4.80 21.49
N GLY A 33 17.12 -3.63 22.13
CA GLY A 33 18.25 -2.73 22.45
C GLY A 33 18.82 -2.01 21.23
N LEU A 34 18.01 -1.84 20.19
CA LEU A 34 18.38 -1.25 18.89
C LEU A 34 17.74 0.13 18.67
N GLU A 35 17.53 0.91 19.74
CA GLU A 35 16.87 2.22 19.67
C GLU A 35 17.58 3.21 18.75
N HIS A 36 18.88 3.01 18.49
CA HIS A 36 19.65 3.81 17.56
C HIS A 36 19.19 3.65 16.09
N LEU A 37 18.41 2.61 15.77
CA LEU A 37 17.77 2.35 14.49
C LEU A 37 16.32 2.87 14.42
N SER A 38 15.87 3.63 15.42
CA SER A 38 14.50 4.14 15.49
C SER A 38 14.10 4.88 14.24
N VAL A 39 12.85 4.67 13.82
CA VAL A 39 12.25 5.29 12.63
C VAL A 39 11.21 6.34 13.03
N ASN A 40 10.90 7.23 12.11
CA ASN A 40 9.84 8.21 12.21
C ASN A 40 9.03 8.23 10.91
N PRO A 41 7.88 8.93 10.84
CA PRO A 41 7.06 9.00 9.62
C PRO A 41 7.81 9.48 8.37
N GLU A 42 8.80 10.37 8.50
CA GLU A 42 9.56 10.88 7.36
C GLU A 42 10.56 9.84 6.84
N ILE A 43 11.18 9.05 7.72
CA ILE A 43 12.00 7.90 7.32
C ILE A 43 11.13 6.86 6.62
N LEU A 44 9.99 6.50 7.19
CA LEU A 44 9.07 5.52 6.60
C LEU A 44 8.53 5.98 5.24
N LYS A 45 8.31 7.27 5.04
CA LYS A 45 7.94 7.84 3.73
C LYS A 45 8.90 7.44 2.61
N THR A 46 10.18 7.29 2.91
CA THR A 46 11.22 6.97 1.91
C THR A 46 11.23 5.51 1.49
N VAL A 47 10.59 4.64 2.27
CA VAL A 47 10.61 3.19 2.06
C VAL A 47 9.23 2.58 1.77
N PHE A 48 8.14 3.24 2.11
CA PHE A 48 6.80 2.75 1.80
C PHE A 48 6.60 2.56 0.30
N GLY A 49 5.86 1.53 -0.08
CA GLY A 49 5.68 1.11 -1.47
C GLY A 49 6.78 0.19 -2.02
N LYS A 50 7.92 0.04 -1.29
CA LYS A 50 9.01 -0.87 -1.68
C LYS A 50 8.74 -2.30 -1.21
N MET A 51 9.52 -3.26 -1.75
CA MET A 51 9.51 -4.63 -1.25
C MET A 51 10.18 -4.72 0.14
N ASN A 52 9.71 -5.63 0.99
CA ASN A 52 10.22 -5.79 2.37
C ASN A 52 11.74 -6.03 2.43
N THR A 53 12.32 -6.78 1.48
CA THR A 53 13.77 -6.98 1.40
C THR A 53 14.53 -5.68 1.16
N GLU A 54 13.98 -4.79 0.34
CA GLU A 54 14.56 -3.47 0.07
C GLU A 54 14.40 -2.55 1.29
N ILE A 55 13.25 -2.56 1.95
CA ILE A 55 13.00 -1.83 3.21
C ILE A 55 14.02 -2.24 4.28
N ALA A 56 14.22 -3.55 4.48
CA ALA A 56 15.20 -4.07 5.45
C ALA A 56 16.62 -3.55 5.17
N ASN A 57 17.04 -3.58 3.91
CA ASN A 57 18.37 -3.12 3.50
C ASN A 57 18.57 -1.61 3.66
N ILE A 58 17.52 -0.81 3.52
CA ILE A 58 17.56 0.64 3.71
C ILE A 58 17.57 0.99 5.21
N LEU A 59 16.60 0.49 5.96
CA LEU A 59 16.40 0.87 7.36
C LEU A 59 17.50 0.31 8.28
N PHE A 60 17.98 -0.89 8.00
CA PHE A 60 18.91 -1.63 8.87
C PHE A 60 20.28 -1.83 8.22
N ALA A 61 20.70 -0.91 7.33
CA ALA A 61 21.96 -0.98 6.59
C ALA A 61 23.22 -1.15 7.46
N SER A 62 23.19 -0.69 8.71
CA SER A 62 24.29 -0.82 9.67
C SER A 62 24.44 -2.22 10.30
N LEU A 63 23.43 -3.09 10.14
CA LEU A 63 23.47 -4.46 10.62
C LEU A 63 24.06 -5.41 9.56
N PRO A 64 24.58 -6.60 9.97
CA PRO A 64 24.89 -7.69 9.06
C PRO A 64 23.70 -8.01 8.14
N GLU A 65 23.98 -8.37 6.89
CA GLU A 65 22.93 -8.57 5.88
C GLU A 65 21.91 -9.63 6.29
N GLU A 66 22.39 -10.72 6.90
CA GLU A 66 21.59 -11.84 7.39
C GLU A 66 20.64 -11.49 8.56
N GLU A 67 20.87 -10.37 9.25
CA GLU A 67 20.05 -9.91 10.38
C GLU A 67 18.93 -8.93 9.95
N ARG A 68 19.09 -8.26 8.82
CA ARG A 68 18.21 -7.15 8.39
C ARG A 68 16.77 -7.59 8.17
N TYR A 69 16.59 -8.61 7.33
CA TYR A 69 15.25 -9.08 7.00
C TYR A 69 14.56 -9.75 8.20
N PRO A 70 15.20 -10.63 8.98
CA PRO A 70 14.59 -11.16 10.20
C PRO A 70 14.19 -10.09 11.23
N LEU A 71 14.95 -8.98 11.34
CA LEU A 71 14.56 -7.85 12.19
C LEU A 71 13.32 -7.15 11.64
N LEU A 72 13.27 -6.93 10.32
CA LEU A 72 12.09 -6.32 9.69
C LEU A 72 10.84 -7.17 9.92
N GLU A 73 10.90 -8.49 9.77
CA GLU A 73 9.76 -9.38 10.03
C GLU A 73 9.21 -9.19 11.45
N ARG A 74 10.08 -9.10 12.45
CA ARG A 74 9.65 -8.82 13.83
C ARG A 74 9.08 -7.40 14.02
N CYS A 75 9.59 -6.43 13.27
CA CYS A 75 9.01 -5.08 13.24
C CYS A 75 7.62 -5.10 12.61
N ILE A 76 7.42 -5.82 11.52
CA ILE A 76 6.13 -6.00 10.83
C ILE A 76 5.09 -6.65 11.76
N GLU A 77 5.46 -7.66 12.56
CA GLU A 77 4.54 -8.22 13.56
C GLU A 77 4.07 -7.19 14.58
N GLN A 78 4.92 -6.23 14.97
CA GLN A 78 4.52 -5.16 15.88
C GLN A 78 3.75 -4.04 15.16
N GLU A 79 4.02 -3.81 13.87
CA GLU A 79 3.23 -2.95 13.00
C GLU A 79 1.78 -3.44 12.93
N ASP A 80 1.57 -4.71 12.55
CA ASP A 80 0.23 -5.29 12.41
C ASP A 80 -0.56 -5.16 13.72
N ARG A 81 0.08 -5.47 14.86
CA ARG A 81 -0.53 -5.30 16.20
C ARG A 81 -0.86 -3.83 16.48
N ALA A 82 0.07 -2.91 16.18
CA ALA A 82 -0.16 -1.49 16.42
C ALA A 82 -1.31 -0.96 15.55
N LEU A 83 -1.42 -1.40 14.30
CA LEU A 83 -2.52 -1.05 13.40
C LEU A 83 -3.87 -1.62 13.87
N GLU A 84 -3.88 -2.83 14.46
CA GLU A 84 -5.10 -3.43 15.01
C GLU A 84 -5.57 -2.74 16.30
N GLU A 85 -4.62 -2.36 17.18
CA GLU A 85 -4.90 -1.80 18.51
C GLU A 85 -5.19 -0.28 18.48
N ASP A 86 -4.60 0.47 17.54
CA ASP A 86 -4.76 1.93 17.46
C ASP A 86 -6.14 2.29 16.89
N GLU A 87 -6.88 3.14 17.58
CA GLU A 87 -8.24 3.55 17.18
C GLU A 87 -8.28 4.77 16.25
N CYS A 88 -7.13 5.37 15.91
CA CYS A 88 -7.07 6.53 15.04
C CYS A 88 -7.58 6.21 13.63
N ASP A 89 -8.35 7.12 13.06
CA ASP A 89 -8.68 7.08 11.64
C ASP A 89 -7.47 7.55 10.84
N VAL A 90 -6.91 6.65 10.06
CA VAL A 90 -5.72 6.87 9.22
C VAL A 90 -6.06 7.01 7.75
N ALA A 91 -7.35 6.89 7.38
CA ALA A 91 -7.80 7.09 6.01
C ALA A 91 -7.52 8.52 5.53
N TYR A 92 -7.16 8.66 4.27
CA TYR A 92 -7.19 10.00 3.68
C TYR A 92 -8.61 10.55 3.65
N PRO A 93 -8.76 11.89 3.62
CA PRO A 93 -10.09 12.52 3.58
C PRO A 93 -10.95 11.96 2.44
N LYS A 94 -12.20 11.66 2.75
CA LYS A 94 -13.22 11.20 1.78
C LYS A 94 -12.99 9.82 1.15
N VAL A 95 -12.03 9.04 1.60
CA VAL A 95 -11.77 7.68 1.05
C VAL A 95 -13.03 6.82 1.16
N LYS A 96 -13.65 6.73 2.33
CA LYS A 96 -14.80 5.86 2.57
C LYS A 96 -15.98 6.22 1.67
N GLU A 97 -16.40 7.47 1.69
CA GLU A 97 -17.56 7.94 0.93
C GLU A 97 -17.34 7.87 -0.59
N THR A 98 -16.09 8.03 -1.02
CA THR A 98 -15.72 7.93 -2.44
C THR A 98 -15.75 6.49 -2.91
N LEU A 99 -15.16 5.56 -2.14
CA LEU A 99 -15.17 4.14 -2.48
C LEU A 99 -16.60 3.56 -2.50
N GLU A 100 -17.47 3.96 -1.58
CA GLU A 100 -18.90 3.59 -1.60
C GLU A 100 -19.57 3.97 -2.93
N LYS A 101 -19.36 5.21 -3.40
CA LYS A 101 -19.91 5.67 -4.68
C LYS A 101 -19.27 4.98 -5.89
N LEU A 102 -17.97 4.73 -5.87
CA LEU A 102 -17.27 4.03 -6.94
C LEU A 102 -17.72 2.57 -7.04
N HIS A 103 -17.98 1.91 -5.90
CA HIS A 103 -18.47 0.54 -5.85
C HIS A 103 -19.85 0.35 -6.52
N GLU A 104 -20.66 1.40 -6.63
CA GLU A 104 -21.94 1.35 -7.36
C GLU A 104 -21.77 1.09 -8.87
N LYS A 105 -20.60 1.40 -9.43
CA LYS A 105 -20.35 1.35 -10.88
C LYS A 105 -19.14 0.52 -11.29
N HIS A 106 -18.22 0.29 -10.36
CA HIS A 106 -16.94 -0.38 -10.60
C HIS A 106 -16.73 -1.52 -9.63
N ARG A 107 -16.02 -2.55 -10.07
CA ARG A 107 -15.44 -3.55 -9.17
C ARG A 107 -14.16 -2.97 -8.58
N LEU A 108 -14.03 -3.04 -7.25
CA LEU A 108 -12.87 -2.50 -6.55
C LEU A 108 -11.95 -3.62 -6.11
N PHE A 109 -10.64 -3.42 -6.24
CA PHE A 109 -9.59 -4.38 -5.88
C PHE A 109 -8.43 -3.69 -5.18
N ILE A 110 -7.64 -4.44 -4.43
CA ILE A 110 -6.39 -3.98 -3.82
C ILE A 110 -5.22 -4.80 -4.37
N VAL A 111 -4.11 -4.13 -4.70
CA VAL A 111 -2.81 -4.77 -4.91
C VAL A 111 -1.73 -3.99 -4.18
N SER A 112 -1.00 -4.65 -3.27
CA SER A 112 0.02 -4.03 -2.42
C SER A 112 1.33 -4.81 -2.42
N ASN A 113 2.45 -4.13 -2.11
CA ASN A 113 3.74 -4.75 -1.81
C ASN A 113 3.87 -5.23 -0.35
N GLY A 114 2.82 -5.07 0.45
CA GLY A 114 2.79 -5.47 1.85
C GLY A 114 2.86 -6.99 2.08
N GLN A 115 2.97 -7.36 3.35
CA GLN A 115 3.00 -8.74 3.84
C GLN A 115 1.64 -9.44 3.65
N TYR A 116 1.66 -10.77 3.86
CA TYR A 116 0.42 -11.55 3.88
C TYR A 116 -0.56 -11.02 4.93
N GLY A 117 -1.80 -10.78 4.54
CA GLY A 117 -2.86 -10.28 5.43
C GLY A 117 -2.96 -8.75 5.53
N TYR A 118 -1.98 -8.00 5.02
CA TYR A 118 -1.98 -6.54 5.10
C TYR A 118 -3.18 -5.85 4.39
N PRO A 119 -3.58 -6.26 3.17
CA PRO A 119 -4.79 -5.71 2.56
C PRO A 119 -6.05 -5.96 3.39
N GLN A 120 -6.19 -7.15 3.99
CA GLN A 120 -7.33 -7.49 4.83
C GLN A 120 -7.33 -6.66 6.14
N LEU A 121 -6.16 -6.44 6.73
CA LEU A 121 -5.99 -5.57 7.90
C LEU A 121 -6.46 -4.14 7.58
N CYS A 122 -5.99 -3.59 6.45
CA CYS A 122 -6.39 -2.27 5.98
C CYS A 122 -7.90 -2.17 5.78
N MET A 123 -8.48 -3.07 5.00
CA MET A 123 -9.93 -3.08 4.73
C MET A 123 -10.75 -3.21 6.02
N LYS A 124 -10.32 -4.06 6.97
CA LYS A 124 -10.98 -4.25 8.27
C LYS A 124 -10.92 -2.98 9.11
N LYS A 125 -9.72 -2.38 9.25
CA LYS A 125 -9.52 -1.16 10.02
C LYS A 125 -10.34 0.01 9.48
N LEU A 126 -10.42 0.16 8.17
CA LEU A 126 -11.21 1.20 7.51
C LEU A 126 -12.72 0.89 7.44
N GLY A 127 -13.15 -0.34 7.75
CA GLY A 127 -14.54 -0.78 7.62
C GLY A 127 -15.00 -0.94 6.18
N LEU A 128 -14.09 -1.27 5.26
CA LEU A 128 -14.31 -1.25 3.80
C LEU A 128 -14.33 -2.65 3.16
N THR A 129 -14.21 -3.73 3.94
CA THR A 129 -14.10 -5.12 3.43
C THR A 129 -15.22 -5.47 2.44
N HIS A 130 -16.42 -4.96 2.66
CA HIS A 130 -17.61 -5.24 1.83
C HIS A 130 -17.60 -4.56 0.45
N LEU A 131 -16.69 -3.60 0.22
CA LEU A 131 -16.60 -2.86 -1.03
C LEU A 131 -15.65 -3.52 -2.04
N PHE A 132 -14.68 -4.29 -1.57
CA PHE A 132 -13.66 -4.86 -2.43
C PHE A 132 -14.04 -6.27 -2.91
N SER A 133 -13.88 -6.51 -4.21
CA SER A 133 -14.14 -7.80 -4.87
C SER A 133 -12.99 -8.79 -4.72
N GLY A 134 -11.82 -8.33 -4.31
CA GLY A 134 -10.63 -9.15 -4.09
C GLY A 134 -9.38 -8.31 -3.84
N ASP A 135 -8.34 -8.99 -3.40
CA ASP A 135 -7.04 -8.39 -3.14
C ASP A 135 -5.91 -9.38 -3.41
N LEU A 136 -4.75 -8.87 -3.72
CA LEU A 136 -3.48 -9.60 -3.75
C LEU A 136 -2.37 -8.72 -3.18
N CYS A 137 -1.36 -9.37 -2.56
CA CYS A 137 -0.18 -8.67 -2.10
C CYS A 137 1.09 -9.50 -2.34
N PHE A 138 2.27 -8.85 -2.22
CA PHE A 138 3.55 -9.52 -2.33
C PHE A 138 3.65 -10.73 -1.39
N GLY A 139 3.21 -10.61 -0.14
CA GLY A 139 3.26 -11.69 0.84
C GLY A 139 2.45 -12.93 0.49
N GLN A 140 1.50 -12.84 -0.46
CA GLN A 140 0.71 -13.98 -0.93
C GLN A 140 1.39 -14.73 -2.09
N ILE A 141 2.04 -14.02 -3.01
CA ILE A 141 2.49 -14.61 -4.27
C ILE A 141 3.97 -14.40 -4.58
N MET A 142 4.69 -13.63 -3.78
CA MET A 142 6.15 -13.43 -3.83
C MET A 142 6.69 -13.01 -5.22
N THR A 143 5.93 -12.14 -5.93
CA THR A 143 6.31 -11.60 -7.24
C THR A 143 6.16 -10.07 -7.26
N CYS A 144 6.71 -9.40 -8.28
CA CYS A 144 6.63 -7.95 -8.37
C CYS A 144 5.19 -7.44 -8.54
N LYS A 145 4.92 -6.19 -8.14
CA LYS A 145 3.58 -5.59 -8.15
C LYS A 145 2.91 -5.65 -9.52
N GLY A 146 3.65 -5.46 -10.61
CA GLY A 146 3.10 -5.53 -11.98
C GLY A 146 2.58 -6.92 -12.34
N GLU A 147 3.32 -7.98 -12.00
CA GLU A 147 2.87 -9.36 -12.18
C GLU A 147 1.70 -9.70 -11.25
N THR A 148 1.68 -9.13 -10.04
CA THR A 148 0.57 -9.24 -9.10
C THR A 148 -0.72 -8.65 -9.68
N ILE A 149 -0.64 -7.45 -10.29
CA ILE A 149 -1.76 -6.82 -11.00
C ILE A 149 -2.24 -7.72 -12.14
N GLN A 150 -1.33 -8.20 -12.99
CA GLN A 150 -1.68 -9.10 -14.08
C GLN A 150 -2.36 -10.39 -13.60
N LYS A 151 -1.86 -10.96 -12.49
CA LYS A 151 -2.48 -12.15 -11.88
C LYS A 151 -3.88 -11.85 -11.38
N LEU A 152 -4.08 -10.76 -10.63
CA LEU A 152 -5.40 -10.33 -10.16
C LEU A 152 -6.36 -10.18 -11.34
N MET A 153 -5.93 -9.51 -12.41
CA MET A 153 -6.76 -9.30 -13.59
C MET A 153 -7.17 -10.63 -14.25
N ARG A 154 -6.25 -11.59 -14.37
CA ARG A 154 -6.57 -12.93 -14.89
C ARG A 154 -7.55 -13.67 -14.00
N ASP A 155 -7.28 -13.73 -12.69
CA ASP A 155 -8.08 -14.48 -11.72
C ASP A 155 -9.53 -13.97 -11.65
N HIS A 156 -9.73 -12.67 -11.85
CA HIS A 156 -11.05 -12.03 -11.79
C HIS A 156 -11.65 -11.70 -13.17
N ASN A 157 -11.03 -12.16 -14.28
CA ASN A 157 -11.46 -11.88 -15.66
C ASN A 157 -11.66 -10.37 -15.95
N ILE A 158 -10.73 -9.53 -15.46
CA ILE A 158 -10.76 -8.07 -15.65
C ILE A 158 -10.19 -7.73 -17.02
N THR A 159 -10.96 -7.05 -17.85
CA THR A 159 -10.56 -6.63 -19.20
C THR A 159 -10.28 -5.13 -19.33
N SER A 160 -10.83 -4.32 -18.43
CA SER A 160 -10.65 -2.87 -18.41
C SER A 160 -10.46 -2.39 -16.97
N ALA A 161 -9.26 -1.92 -16.66
CA ALA A 161 -8.92 -1.39 -15.33
C ALA A 161 -7.97 -0.20 -15.42
N CYS A 162 -7.92 0.60 -14.35
CA CYS A 162 -6.78 1.46 -14.04
C CYS A 162 -6.28 1.16 -12.63
N TYR A 163 -5.03 1.52 -12.36
CA TYR A 163 -4.42 1.40 -11.05
C TYR A 163 -4.29 2.79 -10.41
N ILE A 164 -4.69 2.90 -9.17
CA ILE A 164 -4.62 4.11 -8.36
C ILE A 164 -3.52 3.92 -7.32
N GLY A 165 -2.52 4.78 -7.34
CA GLY A 165 -1.34 4.71 -6.49
C GLY A 165 -0.61 6.03 -6.41
N ASP A 166 0.51 6.08 -5.71
CA ASP A 166 1.21 7.34 -5.44
C ASP A 166 2.71 7.30 -5.74
N THR A 167 3.31 6.12 -5.97
CA THR A 167 4.75 5.97 -6.11
C THR A 167 5.23 5.76 -7.55
N GLN A 168 6.54 5.95 -7.77
CA GLN A 168 7.21 5.55 -9.00
C GLN A 168 7.09 4.03 -9.24
N GLY A 169 7.15 3.23 -8.16
CA GLY A 169 6.96 1.77 -8.24
C GLY A 169 5.57 1.36 -8.72
N ASP A 170 4.53 2.15 -8.40
CA ASP A 170 3.17 1.93 -8.92
C ASP A 170 3.09 2.21 -10.41
N LEU A 171 3.71 3.30 -10.87
CA LEU A 171 3.81 3.60 -12.29
C LEU A 171 4.49 2.44 -13.04
N GLU A 172 5.66 2.01 -12.61
CA GLU A 172 6.40 0.88 -13.22
C GLU A 172 5.58 -0.42 -13.23
N ALA A 173 4.84 -0.67 -12.15
CA ALA A 173 3.94 -1.81 -12.06
C ALA A 173 2.79 -1.73 -13.08
N THR A 174 2.22 -0.54 -13.29
CA THR A 174 1.15 -0.35 -14.28
C THR A 174 1.65 -0.45 -15.71
N GLU A 175 2.87 0.02 -16.00
CA GLU A 175 3.51 -0.15 -17.29
C GLU A 175 3.71 -1.63 -17.62
N LEU A 176 4.21 -2.43 -16.66
CA LEU A 176 4.34 -3.88 -16.80
C LEU A 176 2.98 -4.57 -16.97
N ALA A 177 1.96 -4.10 -16.26
CA ALA A 177 0.61 -4.64 -16.35
C ALA A 177 -0.15 -4.23 -17.62
N GLY A 178 0.29 -3.14 -18.28
CA GLY A 178 -0.35 -2.61 -19.49
C GLY A 178 -1.66 -1.88 -19.21
N ILE A 179 -1.81 -1.25 -18.03
CA ILE A 179 -3.01 -0.50 -17.64
C ILE A 179 -2.67 0.96 -17.28
N PRO A 180 -3.62 1.91 -17.40
CA PRO A 180 -3.42 3.30 -17.01
C PRO A 180 -3.13 3.49 -15.53
N PHE A 181 -2.23 4.44 -15.23
CA PHE A 181 -1.87 4.86 -13.87
C PHE A 181 -2.57 6.18 -13.48
N VAL A 182 -3.30 6.16 -12.37
CA VAL A 182 -3.89 7.35 -11.73
C VAL A 182 -3.04 7.71 -10.52
N TYR A 183 -2.39 8.86 -10.58
CA TYR A 183 -1.47 9.33 -9.54
C TYR A 183 -2.17 10.11 -8.44
N CYS A 184 -2.03 9.67 -7.20
CA CYS A 184 -2.45 10.34 -5.98
C CYS A 184 -1.35 11.31 -5.50
N SER A 185 -1.46 12.61 -5.81
CA SER A 185 -0.42 13.60 -5.48
C SER A 185 -0.31 13.94 -3.99
N PHE A 186 -1.27 13.52 -3.20
CA PHE A 186 -1.28 13.66 -1.75
C PHE A 186 -0.52 12.56 -1.00
N GLY A 187 -0.06 11.53 -1.72
CA GLY A 187 0.71 10.40 -1.18
C GLY A 187 2.18 10.71 -0.91
N PHE A 188 3.03 9.71 -1.01
CA PHE A 188 4.43 9.78 -0.58
C PHE A 188 5.40 10.01 -1.72
N GLY A 189 5.06 9.55 -2.94
CA GLY A 189 5.93 9.54 -4.10
C GLY A 189 5.75 10.72 -5.05
N ASN A 190 6.56 10.71 -6.12
CA ASN A 190 6.49 11.68 -7.22
C ASN A 190 6.87 10.94 -8.51
N PRO A 191 5.93 10.22 -9.16
CA PRO A 191 6.18 9.47 -10.38
C PRO A 191 6.52 10.38 -11.55
N THR A 192 7.30 9.87 -12.50
CA THR A 192 7.80 10.65 -13.65
C THR A 192 6.70 11.02 -14.64
N HIS A 193 5.64 10.22 -14.75
CA HIS A 193 4.46 10.49 -15.56
C HIS A 193 3.24 9.70 -15.06
N TYR A 194 2.07 9.98 -15.61
CA TYR A 194 0.79 9.37 -15.23
C TYR A 194 -0.24 9.59 -16.35
N TRP A 195 -1.27 8.74 -16.39
CA TRP A 195 -2.42 8.94 -17.26
C TRP A 195 -3.32 10.09 -16.75
N LYS A 196 -3.60 10.08 -15.43
CA LYS A 196 -4.36 11.15 -14.75
C LYS A 196 -3.77 11.39 -13.36
N LYS A 197 -3.77 12.65 -12.92
CA LYS A 197 -3.41 13.05 -11.55
C LYS A 197 -4.67 13.45 -10.81
N ILE A 198 -4.74 13.09 -9.54
CA ILE A 198 -5.74 13.56 -8.58
C ILE A 198 -5.06 14.24 -7.40
N ASP A 199 -5.63 15.34 -6.93
CA ASP A 199 -5.12 16.10 -5.78
C ASP A 199 -5.93 15.82 -4.51
N ARG A 200 -7.11 15.20 -4.64
CA ARG A 200 -7.97 14.72 -3.56
C ARG A 200 -8.59 13.40 -3.98
N PHE A 201 -8.85 12.53 -3.01
CA PHE A 201 -9.37 11.19 -3.30
C PHE A 201 -10.73 11.21 -4.03
N GLU A 202 -11.61 12.16 -3.67
CA GLU A 202 -12.92 12.32 -4.33
C GLU A 202 -12.84 12.74 -5.82
N ASP A 203 -11.68 13.19 -6.32
CA ASP A 203 -11.50 13.49 -7.75
C ASP A 203 -11.64 12.22 -8.61
N LEU A 204 -11.52 11.02 -8.02
CA LEU A 204 -11.79 9.72 -8.68
C LEU A 204 -13.22 9.60 -9.21
N LEU A 205 -14.18 10.30 -8.64
CA LEU A 205 -15.58 10.29 -9.10
C LEU A 205 -15.76 10.92 -10.51
N THR A 206 -14.70 11.50 -11.05
CA THR A 206 -14.68 12.14 -12.39
C THR A 206 -13.76 11.42 -13.38
N LEU A 207 -13.43 10.15 -13.11
CA LEU A 207 -12.62 9.32 -14.01
C LEU A 207 -13.31 9.02 -15.34
#